data_0a6a29b7be5e298cf7d9f7e6f47f5bda
#
_entry.id   0a6a29b7be5e298cf7d9f7e6f47f5bda
#
_cell.length_a   1.000
_cell.length_b   1.000
_cell.length_c   1.000
_cell.angle_alpha   90.00
_cell.angle_beta   90.00
_cell.angle_gamma   90.00
#
_symmetry.space_group_name_H-M   'P 1'
#
loop_
_entity.id
_entity.type
_entity.pdbx_description
1 polymer ?
#
loop_
_entity_poly.entity_id
_entity_poly.type
_entity_poly.pdbx_seq_one_letter_code
_entity_poly.pdbx_strand_id
1 'polypeptide(L)'
;MSKPAPAVQGFDAAPAANSDKASRYFQLMLLVLAAGAIYPILYLRQVYQTTMLEVFQISHSELGYLYSMLGTIFLLSYLPSGWLADRLPPRFLIFFSLVATGALGLWYSTVPSMTGLMIIFGCWGLSTGLTFWASVLKRVKMIAHHSEQGRFFGILDGGRGLVEALLATVALGLFAYATETRSQTAAEGFKHVVYLYSFVCIAIGCVLVLLKDPKSMAQTAAVEKGKFNLLTDLATLVKIPELWLVTAIVFCGYHMFWATYSFSDYLQGSGMTAVMAGTITTIKLWMRPIGGIGGGWLGDKFSNISVLIVALILVTLAMVGLIVFPAAGNLGLLIGTVIFIGLMTYAIRGLYWAILDSCNIPLRITGLAIGIVSVVGYLPDTFIPLINGYLTDKYPGQVGYNLYFGYIAFVGVLGTLAALTLRARINRKKFNQTGA
;
A
#
# COMPACT_ATOMS: atom_id res chain seq x y z
N MET A 1 30.29 -57.34 23.88
CA MET A 1 29.98 -56.28 24.86
C MET A 1 30.10 -54.93 24.14
N SER A 2 29.02 -54.46 23.60
CA SER A 2 28.91 -53.19 22.93
C SER A 2 28.46 -52.13 23.92
N LYS A 3 29.22 -51.01 24.01
CA LYS A 3 28.89 -49.85 24.83
C LYS A 3 27.65 -49.16 24.30
N PRO A 4 26.69 -48.75 25.15
CA PRO A 4 25.53 -48.00 24.72
C PRO A 4 25.96 -46.56 24.37
N ALA A 5 25.39 -45.99 23.30
CA ALA A 5 25.54 -44.63 22.87
C ALA A 5 24.99 -43.66 23.93
N PRO A 6 25.61 -42.46 24.09
CA PRO A 6 25.11 -41.47 25.04
C PRO A 6 23.75 -40.92 24.59
N ALA A 7 22.81 -40.88 25.54
CA ALA A 7 21.50 -40.29 25.36
C ALA A 7 21.65 -38.81 24.98
N VAL A 8 21.03 -38.42 23.86
CA VAL A 8 20.86 -37.04 23.48
C VAL A 8 19.95 -36.37 24.51
N GLN A 9 20.54 -35.58 25.39
CA GLN A 9 19.79 -34.69 26.29
C GLN A 9 18.95 -33.74 25.42
N GLY A 10 17.64 -33.91 25.48
CA GLY A 10 16.70 -32.97 24.93
C GLY A 10 16.94 -31.59 25.57
N PHE A 11 17.28 -30.62 24.75
CA PHE A 11 17.17 -29.21 25.12
C PHE A 11 15.68 -28.87 25.22
N ASP A 12 15.06 -29.20 26.34
CA ASP A 12 13.83 -28.54 26.77
C ASP A 12 14.19 -27.08 27.08
N ALA A 13 14.11 -26.25 26.03
CA ALA A 13 14.10 -24.81 26.20
C ALA A 13 12.83 -24.46 26.98
N ALA A 14 13.00 -24.15 28.27
CA ALA A 14 11.93 -23.66 29.11
C ALA A 14 11.16 -22.54 28.37
N PRO A 15 9.81 -22.48 28.47
CA PRO A 15 9.03 -21.46 27.79
C PRO A 15 9.47 -20.09 28.31
N ALA A 16 10.01 -19.28 27.41
CA ALA A 16 10.34 -17.88 27.70
C ALA A 16 9.11 -17.21 28.31
N ALA A 17 9.28 -16.61 29.48
CA ALA A 17 8.22 -16.11 30.32
C ALA A 17 7.20 -15.20 29.59
N ASN A 18 5.97 -15.10 30.08
CA ASN A 18 4.90 -14.23 29.56
C ASN A 18 5.34 -12.79 29.29
N SER A 19 6.37 -12.29 29.99
CA SER A 19 7.01 -10.98 29.78
C SER A 19 7.66 -10.82 28.39
N ASP A 20 8.23 -11.88 27.81
CA ASP A 20 8.83 -11.81 26.48
C ASP A 20 7.75 -11.74 25.39
N LYS A 21 6.66 -12.48 25.54
CA LYS A 21 5.53 -12.43 24.62
C LYS A 21 4.86 -11.04 24.60
N ALA A 22 4.58 -10.45 25.77
CA ALA A 22 4.00 -9.13 25.88
C ALA A 22 4.90 -8.06 25.24
N SER A 23 6.23 -8.14 25.48
CA SER A 23 7.21 -7.23 24.85
C SER A 23 7.23 -7.33 23.34
N ARG A 24 7.14 -8.52 22.75
CA ARG A 24 7.13 -8.73 21.30
C ARG A 24 5.85 -8.16 20.66
N TYR A 25 4.68 -8.41 21.25
CA TYR A 25 3.43 -7.84 20.76
C TYR A 25 3.37 -6.32 20.91
N PHE A 26 3.94 -5.76 21.98
CA PHE A 26 4.08 -4.31 22.14
C PHE A 26 4.95 -3.70 21.04
N GLN A 27 6.11 -4.31 20.74
CA GLN A 27 6.94 -3.88 19.62
C GLN A 27 6.22 -3.99 18.27
N LEU A 28 5.45 -5.08 18.05
CA LEU A 28 4.63 -5.23 16.85
C LEU A 28 3.60 -4.10 16.74
N MET A 29 2.89 -3.77 17.82
CA MET A 29 1.91 -2.66 17.81
C MET A 29 2.55 -1.33 17.46
N LEU A 30 3.75 -1.04 17.97
CA LEU A 30 4.49 0.17 17.58
C LEU A 30 4.91 0.17 16.11
N LEU A 31 5.27 -0.99 15.55
CA LEU A 31 5.57 -1.11 14.11
C LEU A 31 4.30 -0.95 13.26
N VAL A 32 3.16 -1.45 13.73
CA VAL A 32 1.85 -1.24 13.10
C VAL A 32 1.49 0.25 13.10
N LEU A 33 1.66 0.92 14.24
CA LEU A 33 1.45 2.37 14.34
C LEU A 33 2.37 3.15 13.39
N ALA A 34 3.66 2.80 13.36
CA ALA A 34 4.62 3.41 12.43
C ALA A 34 4.22 3.22 10.97
N ALA A 35 3.87 1.98 10.58
CA ALA A 35 3.50 1.65 9.21
C ALA A 35 2.17 2.29 8.77
N GLY A 36 1.24 2.52 9.70
CA GLY A 36 -0.02 3.21 9.44
C GLY A 36 0.09 4.74 9.46
N ALA A 37 1.05 5.29 10.22
CA ALA A 37 1.18 6.74 10.39
C ALA A 37 2.05 7.42 9.32
N ILE A 38 3.04 6.73 8.74
CA ILE A 38 4.03 7.36 7.86
C ILE A 38 3.48 7.73 6.49
N TYR A 39 2.57 6.92 5.91
CA TYR A 39 2.07 7.13 4.56
C TYR A 39 0.99 8.20 4.41
N PRO A 40 0.07 8.44 5.38
CA PRO A 40 -0.97 9.45 5.23
C PRO A 40 -0.47 10.84 4.87
N ILE A 41 0.65 11.29 5.45
CA ILE A 41 1.23 12.60 5.12
C ILE A 41 1.76 12.68 3.69
N LEU A 42 2.25 11.57 3.14
CA LEU A 42 2.71 11.49 1.75
C LEU A 42 1.54 11.51 0.77
N TYR A 43 0.41 10.94 1.18
CA TYR A 43 -0.76 10.73 0.32
C TYR A 43 -1.97 11.57 0.75
N LEU A 44 -1.72 12.79 1.25
CA LEU A 44 -2.77 13.76 1.63
C LEU A 44 -3.79 14.02 0.51
N ARG A 45 -3.38 13.86 -0.76
CA ARG A 45 -4.27 14.00 -1.91
C ARG A 45 -5.51 13.11 -1.84
N GLN A 46 -5.46 11.96 -1.15
CA GLN A 46 -6.63 11.07 -1.03
C GLN A 46 -7.84 11.76 -0.40
N VAL A 47 -7.60 12.71 0.48
CA VAL A 47 -8.65 13.40 1.26
C VAL A 47 -8.68 14.89 0.94
N TYR A 48 -7.53 15.51 0.65
CA TYR A 48 -7.35 16.96 0.57
C TYR A 48 -6.83 17.47 -0.77
N GLN A 49 -7.07 16.73 -1.90
CA GLN A 49 -6.47 17.09 -3.18
C GLN A 49 -6.80 18.52 -3.60
N THR A 50 -8.08 18.93 -3.61
CA THR A 50 -8.52 20.29 -3.97
C THR A 50 -7.89 21.33 -3.04
N THR A 51 -7.90 21.06 -1.73
CA THR A 51 -7.25 21.93 -0.73
C THR A 51 -5.76 22.10 -1.00
N MET A 52 -5.05 21.03 -1.41
CA MET A 52 -3.63 21.11 -1.79
C MET A 52 -3.42 22.00 -3.01
N LEU A 53 -4.25 21.87 -4.05
CA LEU A 53 -4.16 22.71 -5.25
C LEU A 53 -4.36 24.19 -4.90
N GLU A 54 -5.35 24.50 -4.04
CA GLU A 54 -5.64 25.85 -3.58
C GLU A 54 -4.54 26.43 -2.68
N VAL A 55 -4.06 25.64 -1.70
CA VAL A 55 -3.05 26.11 -0.73
C VAL A 55 -1.70 26.39 -1.38
N PHE A 56 -1.26 25.51 -2.26
CA PHE A 56 0.04 25.64 -2.94
C PHE A 56 -0.04 26.40 -4.25
N GLN A 57 -1.23 26.78 -4.70
CA GLN A 57 -1.46 27.47 -5.99
C GLN A 57 -0.83 26.70 -7.16
N ILE A 58 -1.00 25.39 -7.18
CA ILE A 58 -0.47 24.49 -8.22
C ILE A 58 -1.62 23.86 -9.02
N SER A 59 -1.31 23.46 -10.26
CA SER A 59 -2.22 22.75 -11.13
C SER A 59 -2.30 21.23 -10.78
N HIS A 60 -3.29 20.53 -11.34
CA HIS A 60 -3.37 19.09 -11.23
C HIS A 60 -2.17 18.38 -11.87
N SER A 61 -1.63 18.93 -12.97
CA SER A 61 -0.43 18.41 -13.64
C SER A 61 0.81 18.55 -12.77
N GLU A 62 0.99 19.69 -12.10
CA GLU A 62 2.10 19.91 -11.16
C GLU A 62 2.01 18.98 -9.96
N LEU A 63 0.81 18.79 -9.41
CA LEU A 63 0.57 17.81 -8.35
C LEU A 63 0.85 16.38 -8.86
N GLY A 64 0.41 16.06 -10.07
CA GLY A 64 0.69 14.80 -10.75
C GLY A 64 2.19 14.54 -10.90
N TYR A 65 2.96 15.57 -11.26
CA TYR A 65 4.42 15.51 -11.36
C TYR A 65 5.09 15.19 -10.02
N LEU A 66 4.67 15.84 -8.93
CA LEU A 66 5.20 15.58 -7.59
C LEU A 66 4.98 14.11 -7.16
N TYR A 67 3.78 13.58 -7.39
CA TYR A 67 3.46 12.19 -7.06
C TYR A 67 4.14 11.17 -7.99
N SER A 68 4.32 11.51 -9.27
CA SER A 68 5.10 10.69 -10.22
C SER A 68 6.57 10.60 -9.79
N MET A 69 7.16 11.71 -9.37
CA MET A 69 8.52 11.75 -8.83
C MET A 69 8.64 10.89 -7.56
N LEU A 70 7.68 11.01 -6.63
CA LEU A 70 7.63 10.19 -5.42
C LEU A 70 7.59 8.69 -5.78
N GLY A 71 6.70 8.29 -6.70
CA GLY A 71 6.56 6.91 -7.16
C GLY A 71 7.81 6.39 -7.85
N THR A 72 8.47 7.22 -8.66
CA THR A 72 9.74 6.88 -9.32
C THR A 72 10.84 6.62 -8.30
N ILE A 73 10.94 7.47 -7.27
CA ILE A 73 11.93 7.29 -6.21
C ILE A 73 11.62 6.03 -5.39
N PHE A 74 10.35 5.71 -5.11
CA PHE A 74 9.99 4.46 -4.47
C PHE A 74 10.46 3.26 -5.29
N LEU A 75 10.17 3.25 -6.59
CA LEU A 75 10.55 2.16 -7.49
C LEU A 75 12.07 1.93 -7.48
N LEU A 76 12.85 3.02 -7.60
CA LEU A 76 14.31 2.96 -7.57
C LEU A 76 14.87 2.56 -6.18
N SER A 77 14.13 2.85 -5.12
CA SER A 77 14.54 2.57 -3.73
C SER A 77 14.35 1.10 -3.33
N TYR A 78 13.49 0.33 -3.99
CA TYR A 78 13.18 -1.04 -3.55
C TYR A 78 14.40 -1.95 -3.47
N LEU A 79 15.28 -1.93 -4.47
CA LEU A 79 16.48 -2.77 -4.47
C LEU A 79 17.51 -2.32 -3.41
N PRO A 80 17.91 -1.04 -3.34
CA PRO A 80 18.88 -0.59 -2.34
C PRO A 80 18.34 -0.62 -0.90
N SER A 81 17.01 -0.56 -0.69
CA SER A 81 16.40 -0.59 0.64
C SER A 81 16.66 -1.92 1.37
N GLY A 82 16.55 -3.05 0.67
CA GLY A 82 16.87 -4.36 1.22
C GLY A 82 18.33 -4.46 1.65
N TRP A 83 19.25 -4.02 0.77
CA TRP A 83 20.69 -4.00 1.06
C TRP A 83 21.03 -3.11 2.28
N LEU A 84 20.39 -1.95 2.39
CA LEU A 84 20.59 -1.03 3.52
C LEU A 84 20.03 -1.62 4.82
N ALA A 85 18.83 -2.21 4.77
CA ALA A 85 18.22 -2.86 5.92
C ALA A 85 19.05 -4.05 6.43
N ASP A 86 19.83 -4.73 5.57
CA ASP A 86 20.67 -5.83 5.99
C ASP A 86 21.93 -5.37 6.73
N ARG A 87 22.42 -4.17 6.46
CA ARG A 87 23.68 -3.63 7.02
C ARG A 87 23.49 -2.76 8.24
N LEU A 88 22.37 -2.07 8.35
CA LEU A 88 22.09 -1.15 9.45
C LEU A 88 21.02 -1.72 10.39
N PRO A 89 21.08 -1.37 11.69
CA PRO A 89 20.07 -1.77 12.65
C PRO A 89 18.68 -1.17 12.27
N PRO A 90 17.63 -2.00 12.15
CA PRO A 90 16.31 -1.55 11.69
C PRO A 90 15.75 -0.38 12.50
N ARG A 91 16.00 -0.34 13.82
CA ARG A 91 15.52 0.74 14.70
C ARG A 91 15.96 2.13 14.25
N PHE A 92 17.21 2.28 13.82
CA PHE A 92 17.75 3.58 13.38
C PHE A 92 17.19 3.98 12.01
N LEU A 93 17.01 3.01 11.11
CA LEU A 93 16.42 3.28 9.80
C LEU A 93 14.95 3.70 9.92
N ILE A 94 14.17 3.01 10.77
CA ILE A 94 12.76 3.35 11.04
C ILE A 94 12.68 4.72 11.74
N PHE A 95 13.53 4.98 12.73
CA PHE A 95 13.61 6.27 13.40
C PHE A 95 13.89 7.40 12.40
N PHE A 96 14.95 7.25 11.61
CA PHE A 96 15.33 8.23 10.59
C PHE A 96 14.17 8.50 9.63
N SER A 97 13.51 7.45 9.12
CA SER A 97 12.36 7.59 8.22
C SER A 97 11.24 8.41 8.82
N LEU A 98 10.82 8.06 10.04
CA LEU A 98 9.69 8.71 10.71
C LEU A 98 10.00 10.16 11.07
N VAL A 99 11.18 10.42 11.63
CA VAL A 99 11.59 11.77 12.00
C VAL A 99 11.82 12.65 10.78
N ALA A 100 12.51 12.14 9.76
CA ALA A 100 12.71 12.88 8.51
C ALA A 100 11.37 13.18 7.82
N THR A 101 10.47 12.19 7.75
CA THR A 101 9.14 12.38 7.16
C THR A 101 8.34 13.44 7.92
N GLY A 102 8.34 13.39 9.25
CA GLY A 102 7.65 14.38 10.08
C GLY A 102 8.29 15.78 10.00
N ALA A 103 9.61 15.89 9.99
CA ALA A 103 10.32 17.17 9.85
C ALA A 103 10.07 17.81 8.47
N LEU A 104 10.08 17.01 7.41
CA LEU A 104 9.68 17.46 6.07
C LEU A 104 8.22 17.91 6.04
N GLY A 105 7.34 17.22 6.79
CA GLY A 105 5.95 17.65 6.96
C GLY A 105 5.83 19.01 7.65
N LEU A 106 6.64 19.29 8.66
CA LEU A 106 6.69 20.63 9.27
C LEU A 106 7.15 21.70 8.26
N TRP A 107 8.13 21.38 7.41
CA TRP A 107 8.51 22.28 6.31
C TRP A 107 7.37 22.42 5.29
N TYR A 108 6.71 21.33 4.91
CA TYR A 108 5.55 21.34 4.00
C TYR A 108 4.42 22.25 4.51
N SER A 109 4.20 22.32 5.82
CA SER A 109 3.18 23.20 6.44
C SER A 109 3.46 24.69 6.27
N THR A 110 4.68 25.09 5.94
CA THR A 110 5.05 26.50 5.66
C THR A 110 4.64 26.97 4.27
N VAL A 111 3.99 26.11 3.47
CA VAL A 111 3.57 26.39 2.10
C VAL A 111 4.75 26.83 1.21
N PRO A 112 5.75 25.94 1.03
CA PRO A 112 6.92 26.26 0.23
C PRO A 112 6.57 26.37 -1.26
N SER A 113 7.49 26.99 -2.03
CA SER A 113 7.39 27.08 -3.49
C SER A 113 7.42 25.69 -4.15
N MET A 114 7.10 25.61 -5.45
CA MET A 114 7.16 24.35 -6.22
C MET A 114 8.52 23.65 -6.10
N THR A 115 9.63 24.38 -6.12
CA THR A 115 10.96 23.81 -5.87
C THR A 115 11.07 23.18 -4.48
N GLY A 116 10.53 23.85 -3.45
CA GLY A 116 10.47 23.29 -2.08
C GLY A 116 9.63 22.04 -2.02
N LEU A 117 8.47 22.01 -2.71
CA LEU A 117 7.63 20.81 -2.82
C LEU A 117 8.39 19.65 -3.49
N MET A 118 9.10 19.90 -4.59
CA MET A 118 9.92 18.89 -5.26
C MET A 118 10.97 18.29 -4.32
N ILE A 119 11.66 19.12 -3.53
CA ILE A 119 12.64 18.65 -2.55
C ILE A 119 11.96 17.80 -1.48
N ILE A 120 10.83 18.25 -0.94
CA ILE A 120 10.08 17.53 0.09
C ILE A 120 9.61 16.17 -0.43
N PHE A 121 8.97 16.11 -1.60
CA PHE A 121 8.48 14.84 -2.19
C PHE A 121 9.63 13.91 -2.54
N GLY A 122 10.74 14.45 -3.05
CA GLY A 122 11.97 13.68 -3.30
C GLY A 122 12.54 13.07 -2.03
N CYS A 123 12.67 13.89 -0.97
CA CYS A 123 13.15 13.43 0.32
C CYS A 123 12.17 12.47 1.02
N TRP A 124 10.86 12.66 0.88
CA TRP A 124 9.86 11.69 1.35
C TRP A 124 10.02 10.34 0.65
N GLY A 125 10.24 10.36 -0.68
CA GLY A 125 10.50 9.14 -1.46
C GLY A 125 11.72 8.38 -0.94
N LEU A 126 12.81 9.09 -0.66
CA LEU A 126 14.03 8.50 -0.11
C LEU A 126 13.84 8.03 1.35
N SER A 127 13.29 8.87 2.22
CA SER A 127 13.14 8.54 3.63
C SER A 127 12.18 7.37 3.86
N THR A 128 11.14 7.21 3.04
CA THR A 128 10.15 6.15 3.19
C THR A 128 10.45 4.93 2.31
N GLY A 129 10.84 5.15 1.06
CA GLY A 129 11.14 4.06 0.12
C GLY A 129 12.43 3.34 0.44
N LEU A 130 13.50 4.10 0.74
CA LEU A 130 14.83 3.52 0.96
C LEU A 130 15.03 2.97 2.38
N THR A 131 14.51 3.64 3.41
CA THR A 131 14.90 3.30 4.79
C THR A 131 13.78 2.68 5.62
N PHE A 132 12.50 2.84 5.25
CA PHE A 132 11.39 2.43 6.11
C PHE A 132 10.94 0.98 5.89
N TRP A 133 10.42 0.68 4.72
CA TRP A 133 9.60 -0.54 4.54
C TRP A 133 10.39 -1.83 4.75
N ALA A 134 11.57 -1.96 4.13
CA ALA A 134 12.42 -3.14 4.30
C ALA A 134 12.85 -3.30 5.76
N SER A 135 13.11 -2.19 6.47
CA SER A 135 13.50 -2.20 7.88
C SER A 135 12.36 -2.62 8.81
N VAL A 136 11.12 -2.20 8.53
CA VAL A 136 9.93 -2.65 9.26
C VAL A 136 9.74 -4.15 9.08
N LEU A 137 9.78 -4.64 7.84
CA LEU A 137 9.63 -6.08 7.55
C LEU A 137 10.72 -6.90 8.25
N LYS A 138 11.97 -6.45 8.19
CA LYS A 138 13.08 -7.10 8.88
C LYS A 138 12.86 -7.13 10.40
N ARG A 139 12.44 -6.01 11.01
CA ARG A 139 12.19 -5.96 12.45
C ARG A 139 11.02 -6.84 12.86
N VAL A 140 9.94 -6.88 12.10
CA VAL A 140 8.83 -7.82 12.34
C VAL A 140 9.32 -9.27 12.29
N LYS A 141 10.14 -9.63 11.30
CA LYS A 141 10.75 -10.96 11.21
C LYS A 141 11.64 -11.29 12.41
N MET A 142 12.37 -10.29 12.97
CA MET A 142 13.25 -10.48 14.13
C MET A 142 12.48 -10.71 15.44
N ILE A 143 11.31 -10.10 15.61
CA ILE A 143 10.48 -10.24 16.83
C ILE A 143 9.51 -11.41 16.78
N ALA A 144 9.20 -11.94 15.60
CA ALA A 144 8.30 -13.08 15.40
C ALA A 144 9.04 -14.41 15.57
N HIS A 145 8.47 -15.36 16.31
CA HIS A 145 8.91 -16.76 16.25
C HIS A 145 8.59 -17.35 14.88
N HIS A 146 9.32 -18.36 14.47
CA HIS A 146 9.16 -18.99 13.15
C HIS A 146 7.71 -19.44 12.88
N SER A 147 7.03 -20.00 13.89
CA SER A 147 5.63 -20.44 13.83
C SER A 147 4.61 -19.28 13.84
N GLU A 148 5.01 -18.06 14.19
CA GLU A 148 4.11 -16.90 14.33
C GLU A 148 4.30 -15.85 13.23
N GLN A 149 5.24 -16.05 12.30
CA GLN A 149 5.57 -15.06 11.27
C GLN A 149 4.35 -14.64 10.44
N GLY A 150 3.56 -15.59 9.98
CA GLY A 150 2.34 -15.33 9.23
C GLY A 150 1.36 -14.43 10.00
N ARG A 151 1.17 -14.70 11.29
CA ARG A 151 0.32 -13.89 12.18
C ARG A 151 0.87 -12.47 12.34
N PHE A 152 2.17 -12.31 12.55
CA PHE A 152 2.81 -11.01 12.76
C PHE A 152 2.72 -10.13 11.51
N PHE A 153 2.99 -10.69 10.33
CA PHE A 153 2.83 -9.96 9.06
C PHE A 153 1.36 -9.65 8.75
N GLY A 154 0.44 -10.55 9.06
CA GLY A 154 -1.00 -10.30 8.94
C GLY A 154 -1.49 -9.17 9.85
N ILE A 155 -1.03 -9.12 11.10
CA ILE A 155 -1.31 -8.02 12.04
C ILE A 155 -0.69 -6.70 11.54
N LEU A 156 0.53 -6.75 10.99
CA LEU A 156 1.16 -5.56 10.41
C LEU A 156 0.34 -4.99 9.27
N ASP A 157 -0.05 -5.81 8.31
CA ASP A 157 -0.73 -5.32 7.11
C ASP A 157 -2.18 -4.89 7.38
N GLY A 158 -2.94 -5.69 8.13
CA GLY A 158 -4.29 -5.33 8.54
C GLY A 158 -4.30 -4.12 9.49
N GLY A 159 -3.42 -4.12 10.49
CA GLY A 159 -3.34 -3.09 11.49
C GLY A 159 -2.92 -1.72 10.94
N ARG A 160 -1.98 -1.66 9.99
CA ARG A 160 -1.60 -0.38 9.38
C ARG A 160 -2.77 0.29 8.64
N GLY A 161 -3.64 -0.51 8.01
CA GLY A 161 -4.85 0.04 7.36
C GLY A 161 -5.84 0.62 8.36
N LEU A 162 -5.99 -0.03 9.52
CA LEU A 162 -6.81 0.49 10.62
C LEU A 162 -6.24 1.80 11.19
N VAL A 163 -4.93 1.86 11.43
CA VAL A 163 -4.26 3.07 11.92
C VAL A 163 -4.39 4.22 10.91
N GLU A 164 -4.22 3.95 9.61
CA GLU A 164 -4.41 4.94 8.55
C GLU A 164 -5.83 5.51 8.57
N ALA A 165 -6.86 4.67 8.67
CA ALA A 165 -8.26 5.09 8.72
C ALA A 165 -8.59 5.89 9.99
N LEU A 166 -8.08 5.46 11.15
CA LEU A 166 -8.24 6.19 12.41
C LEU A 166 -7.58 7.56 12.35
N LEU A 167 -6.34 7.65 11.89
CA LEU A 167 -5.62 8.92 11.78
C LEU A 167 -6.30 9.85 10.76
N ALA A 168 -6.79 9.31 9.63
CA ALA A 168 -7.54 10.09 8.66
C ALA A 168 -8.84 10.64 9.26
N THR A 169 -9.53 9.86 10.08
CA THR A 169 -10.75 10.31 10.79
C THR A 169 -10.44 11.46 11.77
N VAL A 170 -9.37 11.34 12.56
CA VAL A 170 -8.94 12.41 13.48
C VAL A 170 -8.50 13.65 12.71
N ALA A 171 -7.71 13.48 11.64
CA ALA A 171 -7.23 14.57 10.79
C ALA A 171 -8.40 15.34 10.13
N LEU A 172 -9.40 14.61 9.62
CA LEU A 172 -10.60 15.21 9.06
C LEU A 172 -11.42 15.96 10.12
N GLY A 173 -11.55 15.38 11.32
CA GLY A 173 -12.20 16.05 12.46
C GLY A 173 -11.53 17.37 12.84
N LEU A 174 -10.18 17.41 12.85
CA LEU A 174 -9.42 18.64 13.06
C LEU A 174 -9.63 19.65 11.94
N PHE A 175 -9.62 19.22 10.68
CA PHE A 175 -9.88 20.06 9.54
C PHE A 175 -11.29 20.67 9.60
N ALA A 176 -12.33 19.84 9.83
CA ALA A 176 -13.71 20.29 9.95
C ALA A 176 -13.90 21.26 11.13
N TYR A 177 -13.31 20.96 12.30
CA TYR A 177 -13.35 21.86 13.45
C TYR A 177 -12.72 23.23 13.15
N ALA A 178 -11.57 23.24 12.46
CA ALA A 178 -10.92 24.48 12.08
C ALA A 178 -11.77 25.29 11.08
N THR A 179 -12.29 24.66 10.04
CA THR A 179 -12.98 25.36 8.94
C THR A 179 -14.45 25.67 9.26
N GLU A 180 -15.19 24.75 9.87
CA GLU A 180 -16.63 24.92 10.09
C GLU A 180 -16.94 25.55 11.47
N THR A 181 -16.17 25.21 12.51
CA THR A 181 -16.46 25.71 13.86
C THR A 181 -15.67 26.99 14.18
N ARG A 182 -14.39 27.04 13.78
CA ARG A 182 -13.51 28.20 14.02
C ARG A 182 -13.52 29.20 12.87
N SER A 183 -14.21 28.92 11.78
CA SER A 183 -14.25 29.75 10.58
C SER A 183 -12.86 30.12 10.04
N GLN A 184 -11.88 29.26 10.25
CA GLN A 184 -10.54 29.39 9.70
C GLN A 184 -10.53 29.07 8.22
N THR A 185 -9.52 29.53 7.50
CA THR A 185 -9.33 29.21 6.08
C THR A 185 -9.03 27.71 5.89
N ALA A 186 -9.31 27.18 4.70
CA ALA A 186 -8.94 25.81 4.34
C ALA A 186 -7.42 25.57 4.49
N ALA A 187 -6.61 26.60 4.23
CA ALA A 187 -5.15 26.55 4.42
C ALA A 187 -4.75 26.34 5.89
N GLU A 188 -5.42 27.03 6.81
CA GLU A 188 -5.16 26.87 8.24
C GLU A 188 -5.62 25.50 8.74
N GLY A 189 -6.82 25.07 8.32
CA GLY A 189 -7.31 23.72 8.62
C GLY A 189 -6.36 22.63 8.11
N PHE A 190 -5.84 22.80 6.91
CA PHE A 190 -4.87 21.88 6.30
C PHE A 190 -3.54 21.84 7.05
N LYS A 191 -3.04 22.98 7.55
CA LYS A 191 -1.85 23.02 8.42
C LYS A 191 -2.01 22.17 9.67
N HIS A 192 -3.18 22.20 10.32
CA HIS A 192 -3.44 21.36 11.50
C HIS A 192 -3.36 19.87 11.16
N VAL A 193 -3.86 19.46 10.00
CA VAL A 193 -3.74 18.09 9.50
C VAL A 193 -2.27 17.69 9.31
N VAL A 194 -1.49 18.56 8.67
CA VAL A 194 -0.06 18.30 8.43
C VAL A 194 0.71 18.22 9.75
N TYR A 195 0.42 19.10 10.71
CA TYR A 195 1.02 19.06 12.05
C TYR A 195 0.69 17.76 12.78
N LEU A 196 -0.57 17.30 12.75
CA LEU A 196 -0.96 16.05 13.37
C LEU A 196 -0.09 14.89 12.84
N TYR A 197 -0.03 14.70 11.53
CA TYR A 197 0.74 13.60 10.94
C TYR A 197 2.24 13.75 11.20
N SER A 198 2.78 14.97 11.14
CA SER A 198 4.19 15.25 11.39
C SER A 198 4.59 14.88 12.81
N PHE A 199 3.83 15.35 13.82
CA PHE A 199 4.12 15.08 15.24
C PHE A 199 3.90 13.60 15.58
N VAL A 200 2.88 12.96 15.02
CA VAL A 200 2.66 11.52 15.21
C VAL A 200 3.84 10.71 14.67
N CYS A 201 4.34 11.03 13.49
CA CYS A 201 5.53 10.37 12.93
C CYS A 201 6.76 10.58 13.81
N ILE A 202 7.06 11.82 14.23
CA ILE A 202 8.21 12.11 15.08
C ILE A 202 8.09 11.38 16.42
N ALA A 203 6.92 11.44 17.06
CA ALA A 203 6.69 10.81 18.37
C ALA A 203 6.89 9.28 18.30
N ILE A 204 6.30 8.61 17.32
CA ILE A 204 6.47 7.17 17.12
C ILE A 204 7.94 6.84 16.84
N GLY A 205 8.63 7.63 16.01
CA GLY A 205 10.05 7.46 15.73
C GLY A 205 10.90 7.52 16.99
N CYS A 206 10.68 8.55 17.82
CA CYS A 206 11.40 8.73 19.08
C CYS A 206 11.14 7.57 20.06
N VAL A 207 9.93 7.04 20.13
CA VAL A 207 9.64 5.88 20.97
C VAL A 207 10.32 4.63 20.46
N LEU A 208 10.28 4.39 19.13
CA LEU A 208 10.87 3.19 18.53
C LEU A 208 12.38 3.11 18.64
N VAL A 209 13.09 4.23 18.60
CA VAL A 209 14.57 4.22 18.71
C VAL A 209 15.06 3.84 20.12
N LEU A 210 14.22 4.08 21.14
CA LEU A 210 14.53 3.70 22.53
C LEU A 210 14.44 2.18 22.74
N LEU A 211 13.68 1.47 21.90
CA LEU A 211 13.55 0.03 21.98
C LEU A 211 14.73 -0.65 21.29
N LYS A 212 15.48 -1.43 22.06
CA LYS A 212 16.62 -2.20 21.51
C LYS A 212 16.11 -3.21 20.49
N ASP A 213 16.88 -3.38 19.41
CA ASP A 213 16.62 -4.47 18.47
C ASP A 213 16.86 -5.81 19.19
N PRO A 214 15.97 -6.81 19.02
CA PRO A 214 16.19 -8.13 19.58
C PRO A 214 17.52 -8.70 19.08
N LYS A 215 18.28 -9.36 19.96
CA LYS A 215 19.44 -10.14 19.52
C LYS A 215 18.93 -11.13 18.47
N SER A 216 19.42 -11.00 17.25
CA SER A 216 18.92 -11.76 16.10
C SER A 216 18.91 -13.26 16.39
N MET A 217 17.72 -13.87 16.39
CA MET A 217 17.60 -15.30 16.15
C MET A 217 17.91 -15.64 14.67
N ALA A 218 18.27 -14.62 13.88
CA ALA A 218 18.61 -14.70 12.45
C ALA A 218 19.92 -15.43 12.13
N GLN A 219 20.67 -15.91 13.12
CA GLN A 219 21.82 -16.78 12.84
C GLN A 219 21.43 -18.21 12.46
N THR A 220 20.16 -18.62 12.58
CA THR A 220 19.72 -19.97 12.24
C THR A 220 19.05 -20.08 10.86
N ALA A 221 18.86 -18.99 10.15
CA ALA A 221 18.48 -19.01 8.75
C ALA A 221 19.72 -18.77 7.86
N ALA A 222 20.75 -19.56 8.04
CA ALA A 222 21.61 -19.95 6.93
C ALA A 222 20.72 -20.78 5.99
N VAL A 223 19.82 -20.07 5.28
CA VAL A 223 19.22 -20.58 4.06
C VAL A 223 20.35 -21.15 3.24
N GLU A 224 20.27 -22.43 2.94
CA GLU A 224 21.16 -23.10 2.01
C GLU A 224 21.47 -22.14 0.87
N LYS A 225 22.70 -21.64 0.85
CA LYS A 225 23.25 -20.88 -0.25
C LYS A 225 23.45 -21.84 -1.41
N GLY A 226 22.36 -22.35 -1.94
CA GLY A 226 22.34 -22.90 -3.28
C GLY A 226 22.93 -21.83 -4.20
N LYS A 227 23.81 -22.20 -5.10
CA LYS A 227 24.47 -21.27 -6.03
C LYS A 227 23.39 -20.42 -6.71
N PHE A 228 23.14 -19.21 -6.18
CA PHE A 228 22.18 -18.25 -6.72
C PHE A 228 22.84 -17.66 -7.97
N ASN A 229 22.32 -18.00 -9.13
CA ASN A 229 22.73 -17.39 -10.40
C ASN A 229 21.59 -16.49 -10.88
N LEU A 230 21.72 -15.19 -10.59
CA LEU A 230 20.69 -14.19 -10.90
C LEU A 230 20.20 -14.26 -12.36
N LEU A 231 21.11 -14.37 -13.31
CA LEU A 231 20.77 -14.40 -14.75
C LEU A 231 19.98 -15.66 -15.13
N THR A 232 20.40 -16.82 -14.64
CA THR A 232 19.73 -18.10 -14.91
C THR A 232 18.35 -18.14 -14.24
N ASP A 233 18.25 -17.64 -13.01
CA ASP A 233 17.02 -17.59 -12.26
C ASP A 233 16.01 -16.60 -12.86
N LEU A 234 16.47 -15.42 -13.31
CA LEU A 234 15.67 -14.48 -14.10
C LEU A 234 15.19 -15.09 -15.42
N ALA A 235 16.10 -15.73 -16.17
CA ALA A 235 15.75 -16.39 -17.43
C ALA A 235 14.71 -17.51 -17.25
N THR A 236 14.73 -18.18 -16.10
CA THR A 236 13.71 -19.19 -15.74
C THR A 236 12.36 -18.54 -15.47
N LEU A 237 12.31 -17.46 -14.68
CA LEU A 237 11.08 -16.76 -14.34
C LEU A 237 10.42 -16.10 -15.54
N VAL A 238 11.21 -15.46 -16.42
CA VAL A 238 10.69 -14.80 -17.63
C VAL A 238 9.96 -15.79 -18.55
N LYS A 239 10.33 -17.07 -18.52
CA LYS A 239 9.68 -18.12 -19.32
C LYS A 239 8.37 -18.64 -18.75
N ILE A 240 7.97 -18.23 -17.53
CA ILE A 240 6.72 -18.64 -16.89
C ILE A 240 5.58 -17.70 -17.33
N PRO A 241 4.68 -18.10 -18.24
CA PRO A 241 3.64 -17.22 -18.74
C PRO A 241 2.60 -16.85 -17.66
N GLU A 242 2.38 -17.71 -16.67
CA GLU A 242 1.49 -17.43 -15.53
C GLU A 242 2.03 -16.27 -14.68
N LEU A 243 3.35 -16.13 -14.53
CA LEU A 243 3.96 -15.02 -13.80
C LEU A 243 3.62 -13.67 -14.47
N TRP A 244 3.66 -13.59 -15.79
CA TRP A 244 3.31 -12.39 -16.53
C TRP A 244 1.81 -12.06 -16.45
N LEU A 245 0.94 -13.08 -16.43
CA LEU A 245 -0.49 -12.89 -16.22
C LEU A 245 -0.77 -12.34 -14.81
N VAL A 246 -0.11 -12.89 -13.77
CA VAL A 246 -0.19 -12.34 -12.40
C VAL A 246 0.33 -10.92 -12.37
N THR A 247 1.46 -10.64 -13.00
CA THR A 247 2.03 -9.30 -13.11
C THR A 247 1.06 -8.30 -13.75
N ALA A 248 0.42 -8.69 -14.86
CA ALA A 248 -0.60 -7.88 -15.53
C ALA A 248 -1.83 -7.65 -14.63
N ILE A 249 -2.27 -8.66 -13.89
CA ILE A 249 -3.39 -8.52 -12.93
C ILE A 249 -3.03 -7.55 -11.80
N VAL A 250 -1.84 -7.64 -11.23
CA VAL A 250 -1.36 -6.70 -10.21
C VAL A 250 -1.29 -5.29 -10.77
N PHE A 251 -0.70 -5.11 -11.95
CA PHE A 251 -0.61 -3.83 -12.64
C PHE A 251 -1.99 -3.20 -12.87
N CYS A 252 -2.95 -3.95 -13.41
CA CYS A 252 -4.30 -3.45 -13.66
C CYS A 252 -5.08 -3.19 -12.37
N GLY A 253 -4.99 -4.06 -11.38
CA GLY A 253 -5.63 -3.86 -10.07
C GLY A 253 -5.06 -2.65 -9.33
N TYR A 254 -3.78 -2.37 -9.52
CA TYR A 254 -3.12 -1.21 -8.92
C TYR A 254 -3.52 0.11 -9.60
N HIS A 255 -3.82 0.10 -10.91
CA HIS A 255 -4.45 1.24 -11.60
C HIS A 255 -5.79 1.62 -10.96
N MET A 256 -6.64 0.62 -10.73
CA MET A 256 -7.94 0.85 -10.10
C MET A 256 -7.82 1.43 -8.69
N PHE A 257 -6.83 0.96 -7.93
CA PHE A 257 -6.53 1.53 -6.62
C PHE A 257 -6.09 3.00 -6.73
N TRP A 258 -5.20 3.33 -7.68
CA TRP A 258 -4.76 4.71 -7.91
C TRP A 258 -5.90 5.66 -8.27
N ALA A 259 -6.90 5.21 -9.02
CA ALA A 259 -8.06 6.02 -9.34
C ALA A 259 -8.77 6.56 -8.09
N THR A 260 -8.75 5.79 -6.99
CA THR A 260 -9.39 6.20 -5.73
C THR A 260 -8.72 7.41 -5.05
N TYR A 261 -7.49 7.76 -5.43
CA TYR A 261 -6.79 8.94 -4.91
C TYR A 261 -7.35 10.26 -5.42
N SER A 262 -8.10 10.25 -6.52
CA SER A 262 -8.72 11.44 -7.11
C SER A 262 -10.17 11.64 -6.67
N PHE A 263 -10.72 10.76 -5.85
CA PHE A 263 -12.14 10.83 -5.48
C PHE A 263 -12.49 12.08 -4.66
N SER A 264 -11.60 12.57 -3.79
CA SER A 264 -11.86 13.79 -3.03
C SER A 264 -12.10 14.99 -3.95
N ASP A 265 -11.25 15.15 -4.95
CA ASP A 265 -11.34 16.25 -5.91
C ASP A 265 -12.54 16.08 -6.87
N TYR A 266 -12.77 14.85 -7.36
CA TYR A 266 -13.94 14.52 -8.17
C TYR A 266 -15.26 14.82 -7.44
N LEU A 267 -15.36 14.49 -6.16
CA LEU A 267 -16.55 14.75 -5.34
C LEU A 267 -16.75 16.26 -5.11
N GLN A 268 -15.68 17.01 -4.88
CA GLN A 268 -15.75 18.47 -4.76
C GLN A 268 -16.12 19.12 -6.09
N GLY A 269 -15.58 18.65 -7.21
CA GLY A 269 -15.98 19.06 -8.57
C GLY A 269 -17.45 18.74 -8.88
N SER A 270 -18.06 17.83 -8.13
CA SER A 270 -19.49 17.49 -8.18
C SER A 270 -20.36 18.33 -7.23
N GLY A 271 -19.80 19.38 -6.61
CA GLY A 271 -20.52 20.32 -5.75
C GLY A 271 -20.50 19.99 -4.25
N MET A 272 -19.72 19.00 -3.81
CA MET A 272 -19.57 18.70 -2.38
C MET A 272 -18.58 19.63 -1.72
N THR A 273 -18.81 19.92 -0.43
CA THR A 273 -17.83 20.66 0.39
C THR A 273 -16.57 19.80 0.61
N ALA A 274 -15.44 20.44 0.94
CA ALA A 274 -14.18 19.75 1.25
C ALA A 274 -14.36 18.75 2.39
N VAL A 275 -15.13 19.12 3.44
CA VAL A 275 -15.41 18.24 4.58
C VAL A 275 -16.27 17.04 4.16
N MET A 276 -17.31 17.25 3.35
CA MET A 276 -18.17 16.16 2.86
C MET A 276 -17.39 15.17 1.97
N ALA A 277 -16.63 15.67 1.01
CA ALA A 277 -15.78 14.87 0.16
C ALA A 277 -14.70 14.12 0.97
N GLY A 278 -14.10 14.80 1.94
CA GLY A 278 -13.16 14.23 2.91
C GLY A 278 -13.80 13.11 3.74
N THR A 279 -15.04 13.29 4.19
CA THR A 279 -15.79 12.27 4.94
C THR A 279 -15.99 11.00 4.11
N ILE A 280 -16.43 11.13 2.86
CA ILE A 280 -16.67 9.99 1.97
C ILE A 280 -15.35 9.26 1.68
N THR A 281 -14.28 9.99 1.39
CA THR A 281 -12.97 9.39 1.14
C THR A 281 -12.34 8.78 2.40
N THR A 282 -12.63 9.32 3.59
CA THR A 282 -12.24 8.69 4.85
C THR A 282 -13.03 7.41 5.10
N ILE A 283 -14.37 7.38 4.85
CA ILE A 283 -15.15 6.14 4.89
C ILE A 283 -14.59 5.11 3.91
N LYS A 284 -14.18 5.53 2.71
CA LYS A 284 -13.49 4.64 1.75
C LYS A 284 -12.20 4.03 2.36
N LEU A 285 -11.43 4.76 3.17
CA LEU A 285 -10.26 4.19 3.85
C LEU A 285 -10.64 3.09 4.86
N TRP A 286 -11.77 3.24 5.55
CA TRP A 286 -12.31 2.18 6.43
C TRP A 286 -12.71 0.92 5.68
N MET A 287 -12.91 0.99 4.36
CA MET A 287 -13.14 -0.21 3.53
C MET A 287 -11.88 -1.08 3.38
N ARG A 288 -10.69 -0.60 3.78
CA ARG A 288 -9.44 -1.36 3.64
C ARG A 288 -9.42 -2.62 4.50
N PRO A 289 -9.65 -2.58 5.82
CA PRO A 289 -9.75 -3.81 6.61
C PRO A 289 -10.93 -4.68 6.17
N ILE A 290 -12.08 -4.10 5.82
CA ILE A 290 -13.28 -4.83 5.41
C ILE A 290 -13.04 -5.56 4.07
N GLY A 291 -12.55 -4.86 3.07
CA GLY A 291 -12.30 -5.41 1.74
C GLY A 291 -11.15 -6.43 1.74
N GLY A 292 -10.07 -6.15 2.47
CA GLY A 292 -8.93 -7.06 2.56
C GLY A 292 -9.28 -8.37 3.26
N ILE A 293 -9.89 -8.31 4.45
CA ILE A 293 -10.31 -9.49 5.22
C ILE A 293 -11.45 -10.22 4.51
N GLY A 294 -12.49 -9.50 4.07
CA GLY A 294 -13.63 -10.07 3.39
C GLY A 294 -13.27 -10.71 2.05
N GLY A 295 -12.40 -10.05 1.27
CA GLY A 295 -11.87 -10.59 0.01
C GLY A 295 -11.07 -11.86 0.23
N GLY A 296 -10.17 -11.90 1.23
CA GLY A 296 -9.42 -13.09 1.60
C GLY A 296 -10.33 -14.24 2.02
N TRP A 297 -11.27 -14.00 2.93
CA TRP A 297 -12.23 -15.01 3.37
C TRP A 297 -13.09 -15.59 2.22
N LEU A 298 -13.56 -14.73 1.31
CA LEU A 298 -14.27 -15.18 0.11
C LEU A 298 -13.33 -15.97 -0.81
N GLY A 299 -12.08 -15.55 -0.94
CA GLY A 299 -11.07 -16.25 -1.72
C GLY A 299 -10.80 -17.68 -1.21
N ASP A 300 -10.69 -17.85 0.11
CA ASP A 300 -10.51 -19.16 0.75
C ASP A 300 -11.74 -20.06 0.55
N LYS A 301 -12.95 -19.47 0.62
CA LYS A 301 -14.20 -20.23 0.51
C LYS A 301 -14.51 -20.66 -0.93
N PHE A 302 -14.24 -19.83 -1.92
CA PHE A 302 -14.61 -20.11 -3.32
C PHE A 302 -13.38 -20.37 -4.22
N SER A 303 -12.49 -19.45 -4.33
CA SER A 303 -11.20 -19.50 -5.05
C SER A 303 -10.67 -18.07 -5.20
N ASN A 304 -9.42 -17.82 -4.85
CA ASN A 304 -8.79 -16.50 -4.95
C ASN A 304 -8.94 -15.88 -6.34
N ILE A 305 -8.69 -16.66 -7.40
CA ILE A 305 -8.81 -16.17 -8.78
C ILE A 305 -10.25 -15.87 -9.18
N SER A 306 -11.23 -16.65 -8.71
CA SER A 306 -12.64 -16.43 -9.07
C SER A 306 -13.19 -15.18 -8.39
N VAL A 307 -12.90 -14.98 -7.11
CA VAL A 307 -13.29 -13.77 -6.36
C VAL A 307 -12.61 -12.54 -6.95
N LEU A 308 -11.32 -12.65 -7.32
CA LEU A 308 -10.58 -11.57 -7.96
C LEU A 308 -11.18 -11.17 -9.31
N ILE A 309 -11.59 -12.12 -10.16
CA ILE A 309 -12.27 -11.84 -11.44
C ILE A 309 -13.55 -11.06 -11.20
N VAL A 310 -14.39 -11.53 -10.26
CA VAL A 310 -15.65 -10.85 -9.91
C VAL A 310 -15.38 -9.43 -9.41
N ALA A 311 -14.40 -9.25 -8.53
CA ALA A 311 -14.05 -7.93 -8.01
C ALA A 311 -13.55 -6.98 -9.12
N LEU A 312 -12.72 -7.48 -10.06
CA LEU A 312 -12.25 -6.70 -11.22
C LEU A 312 -13.41 -6.27 -12.13
N ILE A 313 -14.34 -7.18 -12.41
CA ILE A 313 -15.54 -6.85 -13.22
C ILE A 313 -16.38 -5.78 -12.50
N LEU A 314 -16.67 -5.99 -11.23
CA LEU A 314 -17.53 -5.08 -10.46
C LEU A 314 -16.92 -3.68 -10.34
N VAL A 315 -15.59 -3.57 -10.09
CA VAL A 315 -14.92 -2.28 -10.07
C VAL A 315 -14.92 -1.62 -11.45
N THR A 316 -14.68 -2.40 -12.52
CA THR A 316 -14.71 -1.87 -13.89
C THR A 316 -16.10 -1.30 -14.22
N LEU A 317 -17.17 -2.04 -13.90
CA LEU A 317 -18.54 -1.56 -14.09
C LEU A 317 -18.86 -0.33 -13.24
N ALA A 318 -18.36 -0.28 -12.00
CA ALA A 318 -18.54 0.87 -11.14
C ALA A 318 -17.80 2.11 -11.67
N MET A 319 -16.60 1.96 -12.26
CA MET A 319 -15.88 3.06 -12.94
C MET A 319 -16.66 3.58 -14.16
N VAL A 320 -17.25 2.69 -14.94
CA VAL A 320 -18.16 3.08 -16.04
C VAL A 320 -19.40 3.78 -15.47
N GLY A 321 -19.92 3.30 -14.34
CA GLY A 321 -21.03 3.95 -13.62
C GLY A 321 -20.76 5.40 -13.24
N LEU A 322 -19.53 5.74 -12.81
CA LEU A 322 -19.14 7.13 -12.52
C LEU A 322 -19.20 8.05 -13.77
N ILE A 323 -19.05 7.47 -14.97
CA ILE A 323 -19.10 8.20 -16.25
C ILE A 323 -20.54 8.39 -16.71
N VAL A 324 -21.34 7.31 -16.62
CA VAL A 324 -22.70 7.26 -17.19
C VAL A 324 -23.73 7.94 -16.30
N PHE A 325 -23.55 7.85 -14.97
CA PHE A 325 -24.46 8.45 -14.00
C PHE A 325 -23.80 9.72 -13.41
N PRO A 326 -24.02 10.89 -14.04
CA PRO A 326 -23.41 12.11 -13.57
C PRO A 326 -23.87 12.44 -12.14
N ALA A 327 -22.98 13.02 -11.37
CA ALA A 327 -23.17 13.39 -9.97
C ALA A 327 -24.45 14.24 -9.72
N ALA A 328 -24.88 15.02 -10.71
CA ALA A 328 -26.06 15.89 -10.62
C ALA A 328 -27.40 15.13 -10.49
N GLY A 329 -27.45 13.83 -10.78
CA GLY A 329 -28.69 13.07 -10.77
C GLY A 329 -29.05 12.38 -9.45
N ASN A 330 -28.05 11.83 -8.73
CA ASN A 330 -28.29 11.08 -7.48
C ASN A 330 -27.02 11.01 -6.63
N LEU A 331 -26.92 11.89 -5.67
CA LEU A 331 -25.78 12.00 -4.76
C LEU A 331 -25.53 10.70 -3.96
N GLY A 332 -26.60 10.04 -3.52
CA GLY A 332 -26.52 8.79 -2.78
C GLY A 332 -25.89 7.66 -3.62
N LEU A 333 -26.26 7.58 -4.89
CA LEU A 333 -25.67 6.60 -5.82
C LEU A 333 -24.18 6.87 -6.04
N LEU A 334 -23.79 8.14 -6.20
CA LEU A 334 -22.41 8.55 -6.35
C LEU A 334 -21.57 8.15 -5.13
N ILE A 335 -22.04 8.51 -3.93
CA ILE A 335 -21.39 8.15 -2.66
C ILE A 335 -21.24 6.64 -2.52
N GLY A 336 -22.34 5.91 -2.74
CA GLY A 336 -22.35 4.45 -2.69
C GLY A 336 -21.35 3.83 -3.68
N THR A 337 -21.28 4.34 -4.90
CA THR A 337 -20.34 3.87 -5.92
C THR A 337 -18.88 4.11 -5.52
N VAL A 338 -18.54 5.28 -4.99
CA VAL A 338 -17.18 5.62 -4.51
C VAL A 338 -16.74 4.69 -3.37
N ILE A 339 -17.61 4.46 -2.38
CA ILE A 339 -17.34 3.55 -1.26
C ILE A 339 -17.21 2.11 -1.77
N PHE A 340 -18.09 1.69 -2.67
CA PHE A 340 -18.05 0.35 -3.28
C PHE A 340 -16.76 0.10 -4.08
N ILE A 341 -16.30 1.07 -4.88
CA ILE A 341 -15.02 0.99 -5.57
C ILE A 341 -13.88 0.85 -4.55
N GLY A 342 -13.92 1.60 -3.45
CA GLY A 342 -12.96 1.47 -2.36
C GLY A 342 -12.93 0.05 -1.80
N LEU A 343 -14.09 -0.51 -1.46
CA LEU A 343 -14.23 -1.87 -0.93
C LEU A 343 -13.62 -2.91 -1.90
N MET A 344 -14.00 -2.84 -3.17
CA MET A 344 -13.56 -3.80 -4.19
C MET A 344 -12.06 -3.66 -4.51
N THR A 345 -11.52 -2.44 -4.57
CA THR A 345 -10.08 -2.24 -4.82
C THR A 345 -9.22 -2.77 -3.67
N TYR A 346 -9.68 -2.66 -2.42
CA TYR A 346 -8.99 -3.26 -1.29
C TYR A 346 -9.13 -4.79 -1.26
N ALA A 347 -10.26 -5.36 -1.70
CA ALA A 347 -10.39 -6.80 -1.89
C ALA A 347 -9.43 -7.31 -2.98
N ILE A 348 -9.33 -6.63 -4.12
CA ILE A 348 -8.37 -6.94 -5.19
C ILE A 348 -6.93 -6.94 -4.64
N ARG A 349 -6.56 -5.92 -3.85
CA ARG A 349 -5.22 -5.82 -3.25
C ARG A 349 -4.90 -6.94 -2.28
N GLY A 350 -5.89 -7.46 -1.55
CA GLY A 350 -5.71 -8.63 -0.69
C GLY A 350 -5.52 -9.93 -1.47
N LEU A 351 -6.16 -10.04 -2.64
CA LEU A 351 -6.21 -11.27 -3.42
C LEU A 351 -5.07 -11.44 -4.43
N TYR A 352 -4.56 -10.37 -5.05
CA TYR A 352 -3.64 -10.52 -6.17
C TYR A 352 -2.29 -11.12 -5.80
N TRP A 353 -1.87 -11.05 -4.54
CA TRP A 353 -0.69 -11.78 -4.07
C TRP A 353 -0.97 -13.25 -3.83
N ALA A 354 -2.19 -13.60 -3.39
CA ALA A 354 -2.56 -14.99 -3.15
C ALA A 354 -2.61 -15.84 -4.43
N ILE A 355 -2.80 -15.23 -5.60
CA ILE A 355 -2.78 -15.95 -6.88
C ILE A 355 -1.37 -16.30 -7.38
N LEU A 356 -0.31 -15.75 -6.78
CA LEU A 356 1.08 -16.05 -7.16
C LEU A 356 1.43 -17.54 -6.93
N ASP A 357 0.82 -18.17 -5.92
CA ASP A 357 0.96 -19.60 -5.66
C ASP A 357 0.55 -20.46 -6.86
N SER A 358 -0.38 -19.97 -7.68
CA SER A 358 -0.84 -20.65 -8.90
C SER A 358 0.23 -20.76 -10.00
N CYS A 359 1.34 -20.03 -9.87
CA CYS A 359 2.45 -20.05 -10.85
C CYS A 359 3.39 -21.25 -10.66
N ASN A 360 3.26 -22.02 -9.57
CA ASN A 360 4.16 -23.14 -9.21
C ASN A 360 5.65 -22.75 -9.23
N ILE A 361 5.97 -21.58 -8.71
CA ILE A 361 7.34 -21.04 -8.67
C ILE A 361 8.13 -21.78 -7.59
N PRO A 362 9.33 -22.30 -7.90
CA PRO A 362 10.19 -22.91 -6.88
C PRO A 362 10.47 -21.95 -5.72
N LEU A 363 10.36 -22.42 -4.48
CA LEU A 363 10.56 -21.61 -3.26
C LEU A 363 11.87 -20.81 -3.29
N ARG A 364 12.94 -21.38 -3.87
CA ARG A 364 14.25 -20.75 -3.99
C ARG A 364 14.24 -19.41 -4.74
N ILE A 365 13.35 -19.24 -5.73
CA ILE A 365 13.28 -18.07 -6.60
C ILE A 365 11.97 -17.27 -6.42
N THR A 366 11.15 -17.63 -5.44
CA THR A 366 9.88 -16.92 -5.15
C THR A 366 10.11 -15.45 -4.80
N GLY A 367 11.15 -15.13 -4.04
CA GLY A 367 11.50 -13.74 -3.74
C GLY A 367 11.83 -12.91 -4.97
N LEU A 368 12.54 -13.49 -5.94
CA LEU A 368 12.85 -12.86 -7.22
C LEU A 368 11.59 -12.64 -8.06
N ALA A 369 10.68 -13.62 -8.06
CA ALA A 369 9.38 -13.50 -8.74
C ALA A 369 8.53 -12.37 -8.14
N ILE A 370 8.43 -12.28 -6.81
CA ILE A 370 7.76 -11.17 -6.11
C ILE A 370 8.41 -9.83 -6.51
N GLY A 371 9.73 -9.79 -6.62
CA GLY A 371 10.46 -8.60 -7.08
C GLY A 371 10.04 -8.15 -8.47
N ILE A 372 9.99 -9.07 -9.46
CA ILE A 372 9.56 -8.79 -10.83
C ILE A 372 8.11 -8.28 -10.84
N VAL A 373 7.21 -9.01 -10.16
CA VAL A 373 5.80 -8.62 -10.07
C VAL A 373 5.64 -7.25 -9.42
N SER A 374 6.44 -6.93 -8.38
CA SER A 374 6.37 -5.64 -7.70
C SER A 374 6.86 -4.50 -8.58
N VAL A 375 8.01 -4.67 -9.26
CA VAL A 375 8.58 -3.62 -10.12
C VAL A 375 7.61 -3.25 -11.25
N VAL A 376 7.05 -4.24 -11.94
CA VAL A 376 6.12 -3.99 -13.06
C VAL A 376 4.73 -3.64 -12.54
N GLY A 377 4.24 -4.36 -11.53
CA GLY A 377 2.89 -4.18 -10.98
C GLY A 377 2.67 -2.82 -10.31
N TYR A 378 3.71 -2.21 -9.74
CA TYR A 378 3.64 -0.88 -9.11
C TYR A 378 4.17 0.27 -10.00
N LEU A 379 4.53 -0.01 -11.24
CA LEU A 379 4.87 1.02 -12.23
C LEU A 379 3.79 2.13 -12.35
N PRO A 380 2.50 1.87 -12.15
CA PRO A 380 1.47 2.90 -12.13
C PRO A 380 1.74 4.09 -11.20
N ASP A 381 2.50 3.91 -10.11
CA ASP A 381 2.94 5.01 -9.22
C ASP A 381 3.68 6.11 -9.99
N THR A 382 4.36 5.76 -11.08
CA THR A 382 5.21 6.69 -11.83
C THR A 382 4.45 7.51 -12.88
N PHE A 383 3.36 7.01 -13.45
CA PHE A 383 2.72 7.65 -14.59
C PHE A 383 1.22 7.95 -14.42
N ILE A 384 0.49 7.21 -13.56
CA ILE A 384 -0.94 7.52 -13.34
C ILE A 384 -1.16 8.93 -12.80
N PRO A 385 -0.36 9.43 -11.85
CA PRO A 385 -0.51 10.81 -11.40
C PRO A 385 -0.36 11.83 -12.52
N LEU A 386 0.53 11.58 -13.49
CA LEU A 386 0.73 12.43 -14.67
C LEU A 386 -0.49 12.39 -15.60
N ILE A 387 -1.02 11.18 -15.88
CA ILE A 387 -2.21 10.99 -16.72
C ILE A 387 -3.40 11.71 -16.09
N ASN A 388 -3.63 11.51 -14.79
CA ASN A 388 -4.72 12.18 -14.08
C ASN A 388 -4.57 13.69 -14.13
N GLY A 389 -3.40 14.23 -13.76
CA GLY A 389 -3.14 15.66 -13.78
C GLY A 389 -3.33 16.28 -15.18
N TYR A 390 -2.74 15.66 -16.21
CA TYR A 390 -2.88 16.13 -17.58
C TYR A 390 -4.35 16.14 -18.06
N LEU A 391 -5.10 15.09 -17.80
CA LEU A 391 -6.49 15.00 -18.24
C LEU A 391 -7.39 16.00 -17.53
N THR A 392 -7.21 16.20 -16.23
CA THR A 392 -8.02 17.14 -15.43
C THR A 392 -7.69 18.61 -15.71
N ASP A 393 -6.43 18.95 -16.05
CA ASP A 393 -6.07 20.31 -16.46
C ASP A 393 -6.50 20.61 -17.89
N LYS A 394 -6.28 19.67 -18.83
CA LYS A 394 -6.62 19.87 -20.25
C LYS A 394 -8.11 19.88 -20.51
N TYR A 395 -8.86 19.10 -19.75
CA TYR A 395 -10.33 18.97 -19.87
C TYR A 395 -10.96 19.24 -18.50
N PRO A 396 -11.12 20.52 -18.09
CA PRO A 396 -11.61 20.87 -16.77
C PRO A 396 -12.98 20.29 -16.46
N GLY A 397 -13.22 20.00 -15.19
CA GLY A 397 -14.51 19.50 -14.69
C GLY A 397 -14.77 18.03 -15.02
N GLN A 398 -16.02 17.69 -15.25
CA GLN A 398 -16.48 16.31 -15.42
C GLN A 398 -15.82 15.57 -16.60
N VAL A 399 -15.48 16.29 -17.68
CA VAL A 399 -14.93 15.68 -18.90
C VAL A 399 -13.55 15.02 -18.61
N GLY A 400 -12.66 15.73 -17.91
CA GLY A 400 -11.35 15.18 -17.54
C GLY A 400 -11.46 13.95 -16.69
N TYR A 401 -12.37 13.94 -15.71
CA TYR A 401 -12.61 12.76 -14.88
C TYR A 401 -13.25 11.61 -15.67
N ASN A 402 -14.18 11.89 -16.59
CA ASN A 402 -14.76 10.85 -17.44
C ASN A 402 -13.71 10.17 -18.31
N LEU A 403 -12.79 10.93 -18.89
CA LEU A 403 -11.68 10.39 -19.67
C LEU A 403 -10.74 9.57 -18.79
N TYR A 404 -10.43 10.04 -17.59
CA TYR A 404 -9.59 9.33 -16.64
C TYR A 404 -10.22 8.02 -16.18
N PHE A 405 -11.49 8.03 -15.74
CA PHE A 405 -12.19 6.82 -15.33
C PHE A 405 -12.43 5.86 -16.50
N GLY A 406 -12.62 6.38 -17.72
CA GLY A 406 -12.67 5.57 -18.94
C GLY A 406 -11.37 4.84 -19.22
N TYR A 407 -10.23 5.52 -19.07
CA TYR A 407 -8.91 4.91 -19.13
C TYR A 407 -8.74 3.80 -18.07
N ILE A 408 -9.11 4.08 -16.82
CA ILE A 408 -9.04 3.09 -15.72
C ILE A 408 -9.97 1.90 -15.99
N ALA A 409 -11.19 2.13 -16.49
CA ALA A 409 -12.11 1.06 -16.85
C ALA A 409 -11.58 0.18 -17.99
N PHE A 410 -10.95 0.79 -19.00
CA PHE A 410 -10.28 0.05 -20.09
C PHE A 410 -9.17 -0.87 -19.52
N VAL A 411 -8.31 -0.34 -18.65
CA VAL A 411 -7.28 -1.14 -17.97
C VAL A 411 -7.91 -2.24 -17.12
N GLY A 412 -9.05 -1.99 -16.51
CA GLY A 412 -9.83 -2.97 -15.76
C GLY A 412 -10.32 -4.15 -16.62
N VAL A 413 -10.75 -3.87 -17.85
CA VAL A 413 -11.10 -4.92 -18.82
C VAL A 413 -9.87 -5.77 -19.13
N LEU A 414 -8.71 -5.15 -19.37
CA LEU A 414 -7.45 -5.89 -19.62
C LEU A 414 -7.06 -6.77 -18.42
N GLY A 415 -7.19 -6.26 -17.18
CA GLY A 415 -6.96 -7.03 -15.96
C GLY A 415 -7.90 -8.21 -15.82
N THR A 416 -9.17 -8.01 -16.14
CA THR A 416 -10.18 -9.08 -16.16
C THR A 416 -9.85 -10.16 -17.19
N LEU A 417 -9.46 -9.78 -18.39
CA LEU A 417 -9.04 -10.73 -19.45
C LEU A 417 -7.79 -11.51 -19.04
N ALA A 418 -6.81 -10.85 -18.43
CA ALA A 418 -5.63 -11.52 -17.89
C ALA A 418 -5.99 -12.55 -16.80
N ALA A 419 -6.91 -12.20 -15.89
CA ALA A 419 -7.37 -13.09 -14.83
C ALA A 419 -8.19 -14.29 -15.37
N LEU A 420 -9.05 -14.07 -16.34
CA LEU A 420 -9.78 -15.15 -17.05
C LEU A 420 -8.80 -16.10 -17.77
N THR A 421 -7.80 -15.55 -18.44
CA THR A 421 -6.76 -16.32 -19.12
C THR A 421 -5.94 -17.16 -18.13
N LEU A 422 -5.56 -16.58 -16.98
CA LEU A 422 -4.87 -17.30 -15.93
C LEU A 422 -5.73 -18.45 -15.38
N ARG A 423 -7.01 -18.19 -15.10
CA ARG A 423 -7.95 -19.22 -14.64
C ARG A 423 -8.09 -20.39 -15.63
N ALA A 424 -8.20 -20.08 -16.93
CA ALA A 424 -8.30 -21.08 -17.97
C ALA A 424 -7.03 -21.95 -18.03
N ARG A 425 -5.83 -21.35 -17.90
CA ARG A 425 -4.56 -22.08 -17.86
C ARG A 425 -4.44 -22.98 -16.63
N ILE A 426 -4.82 -22.49 -15.45
CA ILE A 426 -4.81 -23.28 -14.20
C ILE A 426 -5.73 -24.50 -14.34
N ASN A 427 -6.95 -24.30 -14.85
CA ASN A 427 -7.92 -25.37 -15.05
C ASN A 427 -7.43 -26.41 -16.04
N ARG A 428 -6.81 -25.98 -17.16
CA ARG A 428 -6.24 -26.90 -18.16
C ARG A 428 -5.09 -27.73 -17.57
N LYS A 429 -4.22 -27.12 -16.76
CA LYS A 429 -3.14 -27.87 -16.08
C LYS A 429 -3.70 -28.91 -15.12
N LYS A 430 -4.73 -28.57 -14.32
CA LYS A 430 -5.40 -29.53 -13.43
C LYS A 430 -6.04 -30.69 -14.22
N PHE A 431 -6.73 -30.39 -15.31
CA PHE A 431 -7.36 -31.41 -16.15
C PHE A 431 -6.30 -32.39 -16.76
N ASN A 432 -5.18 -31.86 -17.24
CA ASN A 432 -4.10 -32.70 -17.78
C ASN A 432 -3.37 -33.55 -16.71
N GLN A 433 -3.47 -33.18 -15.43
CA GLN A 433 -2.90 -33.94 -14.30
C GLN A 433 -3.89 -35.00 -13.75
N THR A 434 -5.19 -34.79 -13.90
CA THR A 434 -6.24 -35.66 -13.39
C THR A 434 -6.88 -36.56 -14.47
N GLY A 435 -6.67 -36.22 -15.73
CA GLY A 435 -7.27 -36.87 -16.90
C GLY A 435 -6.36 -37.93 -17.55
N ALA A 436 -5.45 -38.52 -16.75
CA ALA A 436 -4.79 -39.78 -17.10
C ALA A 436 -5.54 -40.92 -16.44
#